data_91a1501fd8f90930471370426e586815
#
_entry.id   91a1501fd8f90930471370426e586815
#
_cell.length_a   1.000
_cell.length_b   1.000
_cell.length_c   1.000
_cell.angle_alpha   90.00
_cell.angle_beta   90.00
_cell.angle_gamma   90.00
#
_symmetry.space_group_name_H-M   'P 1'
#
loop_
_entity.id
_entity.type
_entity.pdbx_description
1 polymer ?
#
loop_
_entity_poly.entity_id
_entity_poly.type
_entity_poly.pdbx_seq_one_letter_code
_entity_poly.pdbx_strand_id
1 'polypeptide(L)'
;YINDGGAMAATIKLLKEQGMNPVADGFSVEHALMIVNLRRYMSANSYNRYISFTIANEVSDETVAAILESSDDLTGVTVEEQYIRRYVDSVYCSQILGYTGTVSTSELETLGDKYDSNDTVGKSGIEKSMESVLSGTKGERQVYVDTVGRITEVLGETDPETGNDVYLTIDINLQKNLYNAIEDRLVQILLTYMTSG
;
A
#
# COMPACT_ATOMS: atom_id res chain seq x y z
N TYR A 1 -6.28 -20.00 -2.06
CA TYR A 1 -6.99 -21.29 -2.26
C TYR A 1 -5.96 -22.37 -2.48
N ILE A 2 -5.46 -22.96 -1.41
CA ILE A 2 -4.56 -24.11 -1.47
C ILE A 2 -5.40 -25.32 -1.00
N ASN A 3 -6.03 -25.97 -1.94
CA ASN A 3 -6.80 -27.19 -1.69
C ASN A 3 -6.03 -28.43 -2.16
N ASP A 4 -4.70 -28.35 -2.20
CA ASP A 4 -3.83 -29.41 -2.66
C ASP A 4 -2.90 -29.86 -1.52
N GLY A 5 -2.99 -31.14 -1.15
CA GLY A 5 -2.15 -31.73 -0.10
C GLY A 5 -0.65 -31.57 -0.34
N GLY A 6 -0.23 -31.37 -1.60
CA GLY A 6 1.15 -31.08 -1.97
C GLY A 6 1.62 -29.67 -1.54
N ALA A 7 0.76 -28.67 -1.70
CA ALA A 7 1.06 -27.31 -1.25
C ALA A 7 1.12 -27.21 0.27
N MET A 8 0.25 -27.95 0.97
CA MET A 8 0.26 -28.03 2.43
C MET A 8 1.54 -28.69 2.97
N ALA A 9 2.00 -29.76 2.34
CA ALA A 9 3.26 -30.43 2.71
C ALA A 9 4.48 -29.54 2.45
N ALA A 10 4.51 -28.79 1.33
CA ALA A 10 5.56 -27.83 1.02
C ALA A 10 5.60 -26.69 2.03
N THR A 11 4.44 -26.21 2.46
CA THR A 11 4.33 -25.15 3.49
C THR A 11 4.82 -25.62 4.85
N ILE A 12 4.44 -26.80 5.30
CA ILE A 12 4.92 -27.41 6.55
C ILE A 12 6.45 -27.60 6.50
N LYS A 13 6.98 -27.97 5.35
CA LYS A 13 8.44 -28.08 5.16
C LYS A 13 9.13 -26.74 5.30
N LEU A 14 8.63 -25.68 4.67
CA LEU A 14 9.15 -24.31 4.79
C LEU A 14 9.09 -23.80 6.24
N LEU A 15 8.01 -24.09 6.96
CA LEU A 15 7.87 -23.76 8.37
C LEU A 15 8.94 -24.43 9.24
N LYS A 16 9.19 -25.71 9.00
CA LYS A 16 10.24 -26.46 9.71
C LYS A 16 11.63 -25.94 9.39
N GLU A 17 11.92 -25.57 8.15
CA GLU A 17 13.19 -24.98 7.73
C GLU A 17 13.43 -23.61 8.41
N GLN A 18 12.35 -22.91 8.79
CA GLN A 18 12.42 -21.68 9.58
C GLN A 18 12.37 -21.88 11.10
N GLY A 19 12.49 -23.13 11.57
CA GLY A 19 12.52 -23.44 12.99
C GLY A 19 11.15 -23.43 13.68
N MET A 20 10.06 -23.42 12.93
CA MET A 20 8.69 -23.48 13.46
C MET A 20 8.10 -24.86 13.26
N ASN A 21 7.45 -25.38 14.30
CA ASN A 21 6.68 -26.62 14.22
C ASN A 21 5.20 -26.31 14.52
N PRO A 22 4.39 -26.03 13.51
CA PRO A 22 3.02 -25.54 13.73
C PRO A 22 2.16 -26.50 14.55
N VAL A 23 2.44 -27.80 14.50
CA VAL A 23 1.71 -28.81 15.27
C VAL A 23 2.16 -28.84 16.74
N ALA A 24 3.44 -28.61 17.00
CA ALA A 24 3.99 -28.58 18.35
C ALA A 24 3.74 -27.23 19.05
N ASP A 25 3.72 -26.16 18.28
CA ASP A 25 3.54 -24.79 18.79
C ASP A 25 2.06 -24.35 18.93
N GLY A 26 1.12 -25.28 18.62
CA GLY A 26 -0.31 -25.05 18.80
C GLY A 26 -0.96 -24.08 17.78
N PHE A 27 -0.23 -23.71 16.71
CA PHE A 27 -0.77 -22.86 15.66
C PHE A 27 -1.61 -23.67 14.65
N SER A 28 -2.72 -23.10 14.20
CA SER A 28 -3.40 -23.62 13.00
C SER A 28 -2.50 -23.47 11.77
N VAL A 29 -2.68 -24.32 10.77
CA VAL A 29 -1.91 -24.23 9.51
C VAL A 29 -2.08 -22.86 8.84
N GLU A 30 -3.27 -22.27 8.95
CA GLU A 30 -3.56 -20.93 8.42
C GLU A 30 -2.74 -19.83 9.13
N HIS A 31 -2.69 -19.84 10.45
CA HIS A 31 -1.87 -18.90 11.23
C HIS A 31 -0.37 -19.08 10.93
N ALA A 32 0.08 -20.31 10.83
CA ALA A 32 1.46 -20.61 10.47
C ALA A 32 1.82 -20.09 9.06
N LEU A 33 0.90 -20.21 8.09
CA LEU A 33 1.05 -19.62 6.76
C LEU A 33 1.14 -18.11 6.77
N MET A 34 0.31 -17.45 7.57
CA MET A 34 0.35 -15.99 7.73
C MET A 34 1.71 -15.53 8.26
N ILE A 35 2.25 -16.21 9.29
CA ILE A 35 3.55 -15.90 9.86
C ILE A 35 4.68 -16.09 8.83
N VAL A 36 4.66 -17.17 8.04
CA VAL A 36 5.67 -17.41 7.00
C VAL A 36 5.60 -16.35 5.90
N ASN A 37 4.39 -16.03 5.44
CA ASN A 37 4.20 -15.01 4.43
C ASN A 37 4.71 -13.65 4.92
N LEU A 38 4.39 -13.28 6.15
CA LEU A 38 4.88 -12.05 6.77
C LEU A 38 6.42 -12.03 6.83
N ARG A 39 7.06 -13.08 7.35
CA ARG A 39 8.52 -13.18 7.41
C ARG A 39 9.17 -13.11 6.03
N ARG A 40 8.60 -13.80 5.05
CA ARG A 40 9.07 -13.76 3.67
C ARG A 40 8.97 -12.35 3.08
N TYR A 41 7.85 -11.67 3.31
CA TYR A 41 7.65 -10.30 2.86
C TYR A 41 8.65 -9.34 3.51
N MET A 42 8.84 -9.43 4.82
CA MET A 42 9.86 -8.65 5.55
C MET A 42 11.27 -8.90 4.99
N SER A 43 11.63 -10.16 4.76
CA SER A 43 12.93 -10.52 4.19
C SER A 43 13.13 -10.00 2.77
N ALA A 44 12.10 -10.06 1.92
CA ALA A 44 12.15 -9.57 0.55
C ALA A 44 12.31 -8.05 0.46
N ASN A 45 11.78 -7.30 1.44
CA ASN A 45 11.87 -5.84 1.51
C ASN A 45 13.02 -5.34 2.39
N SER A 46 14.05 -6.14 2.57
CA SER A 46 15.26 -5.78 3.33
C SER A 46 14.94 -5.23 4.72
N TYR A 47 14.08 -5.95 5.46
CA TYR A 47 13.67 -5.55 6.80
C TYR A 47 14.85 -5.02 7.63
N ASN A 48 14.67 -3.80 8.11
CA ASN A 48 15.59 -3.17 9.05
C ASN A 48 14.81 -2.87 10.33
N ARG A 49 15.37 -3.25 11.47
CA ARG A 49 14.79 -3.06 12.81
C ARG A 49 14.43 -1.60 13.14
N TYR A 50 15.03 -0.64 12.46
CA TYR A 50 14.84 0.79 12.70
C TYR A 50 13.94 1.48 11.66
N ILE A 51 13.41 0.73 10.69
CA ILE A 51 12.51 1.24 9.66
C ILE A 51 11.16 0.56 9.86
N SER A 52 10.12 1.35 10.04
CA SER A 52 8.75 0.84 10.13
C SER A 52 8.33 0.16 8.82
N PHE A 53 7.53 -0.87 8.95
CA PHE A 53 7.14 -1.73 7.86
C PHE A 53 5.64 -2.00 7.96
N THR A 54 4.90 -1.67 6.91
CA THR A 54 3.46 -1.82 6.89
C THR A 54 3.06 -3.29 6.75
N ILE A 55 2.38 -3.82 7.76
CA ILE A 55 1.90 -5.22 7.79
C ILE A 55 0.51 -5.33 7.16
N ALA A 56 -0.38 -4.38 7.45
CA ALA A 56 -1.75 -4.35 6.96
C ALA A 56 -2.20 -2.91 6.75
N ASN A 57 -3.04 -2.70 5.76
CA ASN A 57 -3.72 -1.44 5.47
C ASN A 57 -5.21 -1.59 5.66
N GLU A 58 -5.91 -0.49 5.84
CA GLU A 58 -7.38 -0.42 5.95
C GLU A 58 -7.94 -1.34 7.06
N VAL A 59 -7.26 -1.39 8.19
CA VAL A 59 -7.72 -2.15 9.35
C VAL A 59 -8.95 -1.49 9.98
N SER A 60 -9.87 -2.29 10.51
CA SER A 60 -11.07 -1.77 11.16
C SER A 60 -10.74 -1.09 12.51
N ASP A 61 -11.59 -0.14 12.92
CA ASP A 61 -11.46 0.56 14.20
C ASP A 61 -11.42 -0.42 15.39
N GLU A 62 -12.14 -1.55 15.30
CA GLU A 62 -12.12 -2.61 16.30
C GLU A 62 -10.73 -3.26 16.40
N THR A 63 -10.08 -3.49 15.24
CA THR A 63 -8.72 -4.05 15.20
C THR A 63 -7.71 -3.05 15.74
N VAL A 64 -7.86 -1.77 15.39
CA VAL A 64 -7.03 -0.68 15.94
C VAL A 64 -7.14 -0.64 17.46
N ALA A 65 -8.36 -0.65 17.99
CA ALA A 65 -8.60 -0.66 19.44
C ALA A 65 -7.95 -1.87 20.13
N ALA A 66 -8.08 -3.08 19.55
CA ALA A 66 -7.47 -4.30 20.08
C ALA A 66 -5.94 -4.24 20.08
N ILE A 67 -5.32 -3.67 19.03
CA ILE A 67 -3.87 -3.49 18.96
C ILE A 67 -3.39 -2.49 20.03
N LEU A 68 -4.10 -1.38 20.20
CA LEU A 68 -3.76 -0.37 21.20
C LEU A 68 -3.91 -0.89 22.63
N GLU A 69 -4.95 -1.69 22.89
CA GLU A 69 -5.15 -2.35 24.19
C GLU A 69 -4.07 -3.37 24.52
N SER A 70 -3.56 -4.07 23.48
CA SER A 70 -2.52 -5.10 23.61
C SER A 70 -1.11 -4.57 23.34
N SER A 71 -0.89 -3.25 23.36
CA SER A 71 0.38 -2.61 23.00
C SER A 71 1.58 -3.08 23.83
N ASP A 72 1.35 -3.44 25.09
CA ASP A 72 2.39 -3.97 25.99
C ASP A 72 2.90 -5.35 25.52
N ASP A 73 2.02 -6.18 24.98
CA ASP A 73 2.33 -7.53 24.47
C ASP A 73 2.83 -7.46 23.00
N LEU A 74 2.36 -6.50 22.22
CA LEU A 74 2.70 -6.30 20.82
C LEU A 74 3.89 -5.34 20.63
N THR A 75 5.01 -5.67 21.26
CA THR A 75 6.22 -4.82 21.23
C THR A 75 6.68 -4.54 19.79
N GLY A 76 6.79 -3.25 19.42
CA GLY A 76 7.24 -2.82 18.11
C GLY A 76 6.15 -2.80 17.03
N VAL A 77 4.90 -3.00 17.39
CA VAL A 77 3.75 -2.78 16.50
C VAL A 77 3.16 -1.40 16.80
N THR A 78 2.97 -0.60 15.76
CA THR A 78 2.36 0.73 15.84
C THR A 78 1.20 0.82 14.85
N VAL A 79 0.24 1.68 15.17
CA VAL A 79 -0.86 2.04 14.28
C VAL A 79 -0.63 3.47 13.83
N GLU A 80 -0.69 3.69 12.53
CA GLU A 80 -0.50 5.00 11.91
C GLU A 80 -1.67 5.31 10.98
N GLU A 81 -2.11 6.55 10.98
CA GLU A 81 -3.06 7.03 9.99
C GLU A 81 -2.32 7.38 8.70
N GLN A 82 -2.79 6.85 7.59
CA GLN A 82 -2.24 7.16 6.27
C GLN A 82 -3.34 7.62 5.33
N TYR A 83 -3.05 8.66 4.58
CA TYR A 83 -3.93 9.14 3.51
C TYR A 83 -3.66 8.35 2.24
N ILE A 84 -4.69 7.65 1.74
CA ILE A 84 -4.63 6.92 0.47
C ILE A 84 -5.34 7.69 -0.63
N ARG A 85 -4.80 7.63 -1.84
CA ARG A 85 -5.40 8.26 -3.01
C ARG A 85 -6.63 7.47 -3.45
N ARG A 86 -7.79 8.12 -3.50
CA ARG A 86 -9.04 7.55 -4.00
C ARG A 86 -9.46 8.26 -5.28
N TYR A 87 -9.56 7.51 -6.36
CA TYR A 87 -9.96 8.03 -7.65
C TYR A 87 -11.46 7.85 -7.87
N VAL A 88 -12.21 8.93 -7.71
CA VAL A 88 -13.63 8.96 -8.04
C VAL A 88 -13.77 9.06 -9.55
N ASP A 89 -14.73 8.30 -10.14
CA ASP A 89 -14.94 8.27 -11.59
C ASP A 89 -13.70 7.87 -12.43
N SER A 90 -12.82 7.05 -11.86
CA SER A 90 -11.54 6.67 -12.46
C SER A 90 -11.65 6.10 -13.88
N VAL A 91 -12.73 5.38 -14.19
CA VAL A 91 -12.98 4.80 -15.53
C VAL A 91 -12.95 5.86 -16.63
N TYR A 92 -13.46 7.06 -16.34
CA TYR A 92 -13.60 8.13 -17.33
C TYR A 92 -12.35 9.01 -17.46
N CYS A 93 -11.53 9.10 -16.40
CA CYS A 93 -10.43 10.05 -16.30
C CYS A 93 -9.07 9.41 -16.03
N SER A 94 -8.95 8.08 -16.04
CA SER A 94 -7.71 7.38 -15.68
C SER A 94 -6.49 7.81 -16.50
N GLN A 95 -6.66 8.07 -17.81
CA GLN A 95 -5.57 8.49 -18.69
C GLN A 95 -5.07 9.90 -18.36
N ILE A 96 -5.92 10.74 -17.78
CA ILE A 96 -5.62 12.13 -17.45
C ILE A 96 -5.05 12.22 -16.05
N LEU A 97 -5.75 11.64 -15.09
CA LEU A 97 -5.36 11.67 -13.68
C LEU A 97 -4.07 10.87 -13.45
N GLY A 98 -3.94 9.72 -14.06
CA GLY A 98 -2.86 8.80 -13.81
C GLY A 98 -3.08 8.00 -12.52
N TYR A 99 -1.99 7.57 -11.92
CA TYR A 99 -2.00 6.81 -10.66
C TYR A 99 -0.75 7.07 -9.85
N THR A 100 -0.83 6.76 -8.57
CA THR A 100 0.29 6.79 -7.63
C THR A 100 0.81 5.38 -7.35
N GLY A 101 2.07 5.28 -6.99
CA GLY A 101 2.71 4.01 -6.62
C GLY A 101 4.00 4.23 -5.87
N THR A 102 4.54 3.18 -5.27
CA THR A 102 5.78 3.23 -4.50
C THR A 102 6.93 3.77 -5.37
N VAL A 103 7.73 4.64 -4.80
CA VAL A 103 8.88 5.24 -5.47
C VAL A 103 9.89 4.16 -5.88
N SER A 104 10.41 4.24 -7.09
CA SER A 104 11.48 3.36 -7.59
C SER A 104 12.86 3.94 -7.28
N THR A 105 13.89 3.08 -7.31
CA THR A 105 15.29 3.52 -7.08
C THR A 105 15.71 4.63 -8.03
N SER A 106 15.31 4.56 -9.31
CA SER A 106 15.62 5.58 -10.30
C SER A 106 14.88 6.90 -10.07
N GLU A 107 13.68 6.84 -9.48
CA GLU A 107 12.94 8.04 -9.11
C GLU A 107 13.52 8.70 -7.87
N LEU A 108 14.01 7.92 -6.89
CA LEU A 108 14.72 8.45 -5.72
C LEU A 108 15.95 9.28 -6.12
N GLU A 109 16.73 8.80 -7.09
CA GLU A 109 17.88 9.54 -7.61
C GLU A 109 17.51 10.88 -8.22
N THR A 110 16.30 10.98 -8.78
CA THR A 110 15.80 12.19 -9.45
C THR A 110 15.07 13.13 -8.50
N LEU A 111 14.28 12.59 -7.57
CA LEU A 111 13.44 13.34 -6.63
C LEU A 111 14.21 13.85 -5.40
N GLY A 112 15.38 13.27 -5.12
CA GLY A 112 16.26 13.66 -4.03
C GLY A 112 15.77 13.25 -2.64
N ASP A 113 16.32 13.86 -1.62
CA ASP A 113 16.16 13.50 -0.20
C ASP A 113 14.75 13.73 0.37
N LYS A 114 13.84 14.30 -0.43
CA LYS A 114 12.45 14.52 0.00
C LYS A 114 11.67 13.20 0.15
N TYR A 115 12.09 12.15 -0.57
CA TYR A 115 11.37 10.88 -0.64
C TYR A 115 12.20 9.72 -0.13
N ASP A 116 11.53 8.78 0.55
CA ASP A 116 12.10 7.52 1.01
C ASP A 116 11.60 6.36 0.14
N SER A 117 12.25 5.22 0.25
CA SER A 117 11.93 4.01 -0.55
C SER A 117 10.50 3.49 -0.37
N ASN A 118 9.84 3.86 0.73
CA ASN A 118 8.47 3.43 1.04
C ASN A 118 7.42 4.46 0.64
N ASP A 119 7.83 5.63 0.17
CA ASP A 119 6.91 6.68 -0.22
C ASP A 119 6.15 6.35 -1.50
N THR A 120 5.01 7.00 -1.63
CA THR A 120 4.17 6.92 -2.80
C THR A 120 4.30 8.20 -3.61
N VAL A 121 4.53 8.07 -4.91
CA VAL A 121 4.66 9.20 -5.86
C VAL A 121 3.76 9.00 -7.06
N GLY A 122 3.44 10.07 -7.78
CA GLY A 122 2.72 10.02 -9.04
C GLY A 122 3.51 9.32 -10.13
N LYS A 123 2.94 8.27 -10.74
CA LYS A 123 3.60 7.48 -11.79
C LYS A 123 3.28 7.96 -13.19
N SER A 124 2.11 8.52 -13.38
CA SER A 124 1.65 9.02 -14.69
C SER A 124 0.64 10.16 -14.54
N GLY A 125 0.27 10.78 -15.66
CA GLY A 125 -0.78 11.79 -15.74
C GLY A 125 -0.53 13.02 -14.86
N ILE A 126 -1.61 13.57 -14.33
CA ILE A 126 -1.60 14.74 -13.45
C ILE A 126 -0.89 14.42 -12.13
N GLU A 127 -1.09 13.23 -11.58
CA GLU A 127 -0.39 12.80 -10.36
C GLU A 127 1.11 12.98 -10.50
N LYS A 128 1.69 12.57 -11.63
CA LYS A 128 3.13 12.73 -11.88
C LYS A 128 3.54 14.15 -12.20
N SER A 129 2.79 14.83 -13.07
CA SER A 129 3.18 16.16 -13.56
C SER A 129 3.02 17.25 -12.50
N MET A 130 2.09 17.04 -11.55
CA MET A 130 1.80 17.96 -10.46
C MET A 130 2.24 17.42 -9.09
N GLU A 131 3.12 16.42 -9.07
CA GLU A 131 3.64 15.81 -7.83
C GLU A 131 4.13 16.86 -6.83
N SER A 132 4.88 17.85 -7.29
CA SER A 132 5.41 18.92 -6.44
C SER A 132 4.34 19.83 -5.81
N VAL A 133 3.14 19.83 -6.36
CA VAL A 133 1.99 20.62 -5.88
C VAL A 133 1.10 19.77 -4.99
N LEU A 134 0.89 18.50 -5.39
CA LEU A 134 0.01 17.56 -4.72
C LEU A 134 0.67 16.93 -3.48
N SER A 135 1.99 16.72 -3.52
CA SER A 135 2.72 16.19 -2.37
C SER A 135 2.85 17.28 -1.30
N GLY A 136 2.41 16.98 -0.10
CA GLY A 136 2.60 17.84 1.05
C GLY A 136 4.04 17.84 1.58
N THR A 137 4.19 18.24 2.81
CA THR A 137 5.42 18.13 3.59
C THR A 137 5.25 17.04 4.62
N LYS A 138 6.24 16.14 4.73
CA LYS A 138 6.21 15.08 5.73
C LYS A 138 6.29 15.66 7.13
N GLY A 139 5.54 15.06 8.05
CA GLY A 139 5.79 15.22 9.46
C GLY A 139 7.04 14.45 9.88
N GLU A 140 7.70 14.91 10.91
CA GLU A 140 8.86 14.27 11.51
C GLU A 140 8.64 14.07 13.00
N ARG A 141 8.95 12.88 13.49
CA ARG A 141 8.90 12.56 14.91
C ARG A 141 10.24 11.99 15.35
N GLN A 142 10.95 12.72 16.19
CA GLN A 142 12.21 12.30 16.76
C GLN A 142 11.97 11.59 18.10
N VAL A 143 12.40 10.35 18.21
CA VAL A 143 12.13 9.52 19.38
C VAL A 143 13.40 8.82 19.87
N TYR A 144 13.52 8.65 21.20
CA TYR A 144 14.43 7.67 21.75
C TYR A 144 13.75 6.30 21.79
N VAL A 145 14.47 5.26 21.38
CA VAL A 145 14.00 3.88 21.46
C VAL A 145 14.95 3.06 22.34
N ASP A 146 14.39 2.11 23.06
CA ASP A 146 15.16 1.14 23.83
C ASP A 146 15.76 0.06 22.90
N THR A 147 16.50 -0.89 23.48
CA THR A 147 17.15 -2.00 22.74
C THR A 147 16.14 -2.96 22.09
N VAL A 148 14.87 -2.87 22.47
CA VAL A 148 13.75 -3.70 21.94
C VAL A 148 12.93 -2.93 20.90
N GLY A 149 13.21 -1.63 20.71
CA GLY A 149 12.52 -0.78 19.75
C GLY A 149 11.28 -0.06 20.31
N ARG A 150 11.10 -0.01 21.65
CA ARG A 150 10.01 0.76 22.26
C ARG A 150 10.41 2.22 22.35
N ILE A 151 9.47 3.10 22.03
CA ILE A 151 9.66 4.55 22.21
C ILE A 151 9.68 4.83 23.71
N THR A 152 10.79 5.37 24.19
CA THR A 152 10.99 5.76 25.58
C THR A 152 10.78 7.24 25.81
N GLU A 153 11.07 8.06 24.82
CA GLU A 153 10.92 9.52 24.90
C GLU A 153 10.69 10.11 23.51
N VAL A 154 9.83 11.11 23.40
CA VAL A 154 9.61 11.91 22.18
C VAL A 154 10.36 13.23 22.35
N LEU A 155 11.36 13.47 21.50
CA LEU A 155 12.21 14.67 21.56
C LEU A 155 11.59 15.87 20.84
N GLY A 156 10.88 15.59 19.74
CA GLY A 156 10.23 16.59 18.93
C GLY A 156 9.29 15.95 17.93
N GLU A 157 8.26 16.68 17.56
CA GLU A 157 7.26 16.29 16.58
C GLU A 157 6.90 17.50 15.73
N THR A 158 6.85 17.30 14.42
CA THR A 158 6.37 18.27 13.45
C THR A 158 5.25 17.61 12.66
N ASP A 159 4.07 18.23 12.67
CA ASP A 159 2.92 17.71 11.95
C ASP A 159 3.11 17.74 10.44
N PRO A 160 2.57 16.77 9.70
CA PRO A 160 2.59 16.78 8.25
C PRO A 160 1.67 17.88 7.71
N GLU A 161 2.12 18.54 6.65
CA GLU A 161 1.30 19.52 5.91
C GLU A 161 0.76 18.89 4.63
N THR A 162 -0.55 19.04 4.39
CA THR A 162 -1.19 18.56 3.16
C THR A 162 -0.73 19.34 1.94
N GLY A 163 -0.67 18.66 0.78
CA GLY A 163 -0.42 19.32 -0.50
C GLY A 163 -1.58 20.22 -0.93
N ASN A 164 -1.37 20.92 -2.03
CA ASN A 164 -2.36 21.85 -2.58
C ASN A 164 -3.32 21.13 -3.53
N ASP A 165 -4.51 21.70 -3.70
CA ASP A 165 -5.49 21.25 -4.67
C ASP A 165 -5.11 21.63 -6.10
N VAL A 166 -5.40 20.77 -7.05
CA VAL A 166 -5.24 21.04 -8.48
C VAL A 166 -6.60 21.00 -9.16
N TYR A 167 -7.00 22.12 -9.76
CA TYR A 167 -8.25 22.25 -10.50
C TYR A 167 -8.00 22.08 -12.00
N LEU A 168 -8.76 21.17 -12.61
CA LEU A 168 -8.71 20.92 -14.05
C LEU A 168 -9.83 21.64 -14.78
N THR A 169 -9.59 22.05 -16.02
CA THR A 169 -10.58 22.66 -16.91
C THR A 169 -11.46 21.64 -17.63
N ILE A 170 -11.46 20.38 -17.16
CA ILE A 170 -12.20 19.26 -17.76
C ILE A 170 -13.59 19.19 -17.15
N ASP A 171 -14.63 19.22 -18.00
CA ASP A 171 -16.00 18.93 -17.58
C ASP A 171 -16.19 17.41 -17.49
N ILE A 172 -16.43 16.93 -16.28
CA ILE A 172 -16.57 15.50 -16.00
C ILE A 172 -17.82 14.91 -16.68
N ASN A 173 -18.89 15.68 -16.82
CA ASN A 173 -20.10 15.18 -17.48
C ASN A 173 -19.89 15.05 -18.99
N LEU A 174 -19.20 16.00 -19.61
CA LEU A 174 -18.81 15.89 -21.01
C LEU A 174 -17.89 14.68 -21.22
N GLN A 175 -16.92 14.47 -20.34
CA GLN A 175 -16.00 13.32 -20.39
C GLN A 175 -16.75 11.99 -20.30
N LYS A 176 -17.70 11.84 -19.37
CA LYS A 176 -18.57 10.66 -19.22
C LYS A 176 -19.39 10.39 -20.47
N ASN A 177 -20.04 11.43 -20.99
CA ASN A 177 -20.86 11.30 -22.18
C ASN A 177 -20.05 10.90 -23.41
N LEU A 178 -18.86 11.47 -23.58
CA LEU A 178 -17.95 11.13 -24.67
C LEU A 178 -17.46 9.68 -24.56
N TYR A 179 -17.06 9.25 -23.37
CA TYR A 179 -16.63 7.88 -23.11
C TYR A 179 -17.72 6.88 -23.48
N ASN A 180 -18.94 7.08 -22.97
CA ASN A 180 -20.07 6.20 -23.24
C ASN A 180 -20.43 6.18 -24.74
N ALA A 181 -20.41 7.33 -25.42
CA ALA A 181 -20.69 7.40 -26.86
C ALA A 181 -19.64 6.63 -27.69
N ILE A 182 -18.37 6.66 -27.29
CA ILE A 182 -17.29 5.89 -27.93
C ILE A 182 -17.50 4.40 -27.69
N GLU A 183 -17.80 4.00 -26.45
CA GLU A 183 -18.06 2.61 -26.07
C GLU A 183 -19.24 2.03 -26.85
N ASP A 184 -20.38 2.74 -26.88
CA ASP A 184 -21.56 2.35 -27.65
C ASP A 184 -21.23 2.18 -29.15
N ARG A 185 -20.43 3.09 -29.70
CA ARG A 185 -20.03 3.01 -31.10
C ARG A 185 -19.13 1.83 -31.41
N LEU A 186 -18.18 1.52 -30.50
CA LEU A 186 -17.33 0.35 -30.62
C LEU A 186 -18.13 -0.96 -30.56
N VAL A 187 -19.10 -1.05 -29.65
CA VAL A 187 -20.01 -2.21 -29.55
C VAL A 187 -20.80 -2.39 -30.86
N GLN A 188 -21.35 -1.31 -31.41
CA GLN A 188 -22.08 -1.38 -32.70
C GLN A 188 -21.18 -1.87 -33.83
N ILE A 189 -19.97 -1.40 -33.93
CA ILE A 189 -18.99 -1.84 -34.92
C ILE A 189 -18.70 -3.33 -34.78
N LEU A 190 -18.40 -3.80 -33.56
CA LEU A 190 -18.12 -5.20 -33.26
C LEU A 190 -19.29 -6.10 -33.62
N LEU A 191 -20.52 -5.73 -33.23
CA LEU A 191 -21.72 -6.49 -33.57
C LEU A 191 -21.95 -6.58 -35.09
N THR A 192 -21.68 -5.50 -35.82
CA THR A 192 -21.81 -5.50 -37.29
C THR A 192 -20.80 -6.44 -37.93
N TYR A 193 -19.54 -6.48 -37.45
CA TYR A 193 -18.54 -7.40 -37.97
C TYR A 193 -18.83 -8.85 -37.61
N MET A 194 -19.38 -9.14 -36.40
CA MET A 194 -19.72 -10.49 -35.97
C MET A 194 -20.95 -11.06 -36.71
N THR A 195 -21.84 -10.22 -37.18
CA THR A 195 -23.08 -10.64 -37.92
C THR A 195 -22.88 -10.71 -39.42
N SER A 196 -21.82 -10.17 -39.97
CA SER A 196 -21.52 -10.16 -41.41
C SER A 196 -20.48 -11.23 -41.84
N GLY A 197 -20.04 -12.09 -40.97
CA GLY A 197 -19.19 -13.28 -41.24
C GLY A 197 -19.95 -14.56 -40.98
#